data_5366d191c7c8378b9530521f60e3802a
#
_entry.id   5366d191c7c8378b9530521f60e3802a
#
_cell.length_a   1.000
_cell.length_b   1.000
_cell.length_c   1.000
_cell.angle_alpha   90.00
_cell.angle_beta   90.00
_cell.angle_gamma   90.00
#
_symmetry.space_group_name_H-M   'P 1'
#
loop_
_entity.id
_entity.type
_entity.pdbx_description
1 polymer ?
#
loop_
_entity_poly.entity_id
_entity_poly.type
_entity_poly.pdbx_seq_one_letter_code
_entity_poly.pdbx_strand_id
1 'polypeptide(L)'
;MKIKPFAGVRPPKDLAAQVASRPYDVLNSVEAKQEAGEKSLLHIIKPEIDFDPIADEHSQAVYDKAVENFKLWQERGWLVQDPKEMYYIYAQTMDGRTQYGLVAAANVDDYMSGKIKKHELTRKDKEDDRMIHVRIQDANIEPVFFAYPDVDEMNKIVADWVAAHAPEYDFVAPDGFGHTFWAITDDAVNARITEIFKNIPAMYVADGHHRTAAAARVGAEKRAQNPNHTGDEEYNYFLAVIFPESQLHVIDYNRVVRDLNGLTPDEFLARLGESFDVTDMGTEIYKPTKLHNFGMYLNGHWYSLTAKSGTYNDNDPIGVLDVTVLSNLVFDKILNLGDLRTSKRIDFVGGIRGLSELQKRVDSGEMVAAFALYPVTMRQIIDIADTGNIMPPKTTWFEPKLRSCLVIHKLS
;
A
#
# COMPACT_ATOMS: atom_id res chain seq x y z
N MET A 1 -12.27 17.70 2.42
CA MET A 1 -11.51 16.86 3.37
C MET A 1 -10.84 17.71 4.44
N LYS A 2 -10.74 17.23 5.68
CA LYS A 2 -10.06 17.95 6.77
C LYS A 2 -8.65 17.37 6.93
N ILE A 3 -7.64 18.18 6.62
CA ILE A 3 -6.24 17.89 6.89
C ILE A 3 -5.62 19.05 7.64
N LYS A 4 -4.49 18.83 8.33
CA LYS A 4 -3.72 19.90 8.95
C LYS A 4 -2.22 19.69 8.78
N PRO A 5 -1.41 20.78 8.85
CA PRO A 5 0.03 20.67 9.03
C PRO A 5 0.32 20.12 10.44
N PHE A 6 1.50 19.58 10.67
CA PHE A 6 1.92 19.05 11.97
C PHE A 6 3.44 19.23 12.17
N ALA A 7 3.88 19.24 13.43
CA ALA A 7 5.29 19.28 13.78
C ALA A 7 5.88 17.86 13.72
N GLY A 8 6.38 17.48 12.56
CA GLY A 8 6.88 16.13 12.30
C GLY A 8 8.10 15.75 13.12
N VAL A 9 8.18 14.50 13.55
CA VAL A 9 9.43 13.92 14.10
C VAL A 9 10.13 13.19 12.96
N ARG A 10 11.36 13.60 12.63
CA ARG A 10 12.05 13.12 11.45
C ARG A 10 13.58 13.00 11.66
N PRO A 11 14.26 12.15 10.87
CA PRO A 11 15.71 12.03 10.97
C PRO A 11 16.41 13.30 10.50
N PRO A 12 17.60 13.63 11.05
CA PRO A 12 18.53 14.58 10.42
C PRO A 12 18.88 14.18 8.98
N LYS A 13 19.23 15.17 8.16
CA LYS A 13 19.46 14.98 6.71
C LYS A 13 20.46 13.87 6.40
N ASP A 14 21.53 13.77 7.13
CA ASP A 14 22.62 12.80 6.96
C ASP A 14 22.24 11.37 7.41
N LEU A 15 21.15 11.24 8.16
CA LEU A 15 20.66 9.95 8.65
C LEU A 15 19.45 9.41 7.87
N ALA A 16 18.78 10.24 7.08
CA ALA A 16 17.51 9.89 6.46
C ALA A 16 17.57 8.57 5.65
N ALA A 17 18.60 8.37 4.82
CA ALA A 17 18.78 7.16 4.04
C ALA A 17 19.07 5.90 4.89
N GLN A 18 19.64 6.06 6.09
CA GLN A 18 19.95 4.96 6.99
C GLN A 18 18.73 4.56 7.82
N VAL A 19 17.89 5.54 8.14
CA VAL A 19 16.71 5.38 9.01
C VAL A 19 15.50 4.89 8.21
N ALA A 20 15.28 5.43 7.02
CA ALA A 20 14.13 5.08 6.20
C ALA A 20 14.11 3.60 5.82
N SER A 21 13.00 2.93 6.11
CA SER A 21 12.84 1.50 5.84
C SER A 21 11.63 1.20 4.95
N ARG A 22 11.56 -0.01 4.42
CA ARG A 22 10.35 -0.55 3.83
C ARG A 22 9.26 -0.68 4.91
N PRO A 23 7.96 -0.64 4.54
CA PRO A 23 6.88 -0.81 5.51
C PRO A 23 6.88 -2.23 6.10
N TYR A 24 6.30 -2.37 7.29
CA TYR A 24 6.35 -3.60 8.10
C TYR A 24 5.77 -4.85 7.40
N ASP A 25 4.81 -4.66 6.50
CA ASP A 25 4.01 -5.72 5.87
C ASP A 25 4.60 -6.29 4.58
N VAL A 26 5.72 -5.74 4.11
CA VAL A 26 6.43 -6.24 2.91
C VAL A 26 7.66 -7.09 3.25
N LEU A 27 7.99 -7.23 4.54
CA LEU A 27 9.12 -8.02 5.04
C LEU A 27 8.67 -8.99 6.13
N ASN A 28 9.08 -10.24 6.05
CA ASN A 28 9.04 -11.12 7.22
C ASN A 28 10.15 -10.76 8.21
N SER A 29 10.11 -11.31 9.44
CA SER A 29 11.06 -10.93 10.50
C SER A 29 12.49 -11.35 10.21
N VAL A 30 12.71 -12.42 9.45
CA VAL A 30 14.05 -12.85 9.03
C VAL A 30 14.63 -11.90 8.00
N GLU A 31 13.85 -11.54 6.99
CA GLU A 31 14.23 -10.54 5.97
C GLU A 31 14.49 -9.18 6.62
N ALA A 32 13.63 -8.77 7.55
CA ALA A 32 13.80 -7.52 8.29
C ALA A 32 15.11 -7.49 9.10
N LYS A 33 15.46 -8.60 9.79
CA LYS A 33 16.72 -8.72 10.54
C LYS A 33 17.95 -8.66 9.61
N GLN A 34 17.83 -9.21 8.40
CA GLN A 34 18.92 -9.17 7.41
C GLN A 34 19.09 -7.78 6.76
N GLU A 35 18.00 -7.05 6.58
CA GLU A 35 17.99 -5.71 5.95
C GLU A 35 18.34 -4.59 6.95
N ALA A 36 18.01 -4.77 8.23
CA ALA A 36 18.14 -3.72 9.24
C ALA A 36 19.61 -3.37 9.49
N GLY A 37 20.02 -2.16 9.12
CA GLY A 37 21.22 -1.52 9.68
C GLY A 37 20.95 -0.97 11.08
N GLU A 38 21.97 -0.59 11.82
CA GLU A 38 21.90 -0.10 13.21
C GLU A 38 20.83 0.99 13.45
N LYS A 39 20.60 1.84 12.46
CA LYS A 39 19.66 2.97 12.54
C LYS A 39 18.40 2.74 11.68
N SER A 40 18.15 1.51 11.23
CA SER A 40 16.96 1.22 10.43
C SER A 40 15.69 1.33 11.29
N LEU A 41 14.65 2.01 10.79
CA LEU A 41 13.36 2.07 11.49
C LEU A 41 12.75 0.68 11.74
N LEU A 42 13.21 -0.35 11.06
CA LEU A 42 12.79 -1.73 11.31
C LEU A 42 12.91 -2.12 12.79
N HIS A 43 13.88 -1.57 13.53
CA HIS A 43 14.01 -1.76 14.99
C HIS A 43 12.83 -1.16 15.80
N ILE A 44 12.02 -0.28 15.20
CA ILE A 44 10.85 0.33 15.86
C ILE A 44 9.54 -0.29 15.36
N ILE A 45 9.43 -0.63 14.07
CA ILE A 45 8.20 -1.17 13.47
C ILE A 45 8.13 -2.70 13.43
N LYS A 46 9.30 -3.37 13.58
CA LYS A 46 9.49 -4.84 13.68
C LYS A 46 10.51 -5.19 14.77
N PRO A 47 10.27 -4.73 16.01
CA PRO A 47 11.28 -4.81 17.08
C PRO A 47 11.61 -6.24 17.53
N GLU A 48 10.87 -7.26 17.10
CA GLU A 48 11.19 -8.67 17.29
C GLU A 48 12.56 -9.06 16.74
N ILE A 49 13.11 -8.29 15.78
CA ILE A 49 14.44 -8.53 15.18
C ILE A 49 15.59 -8.24 16.15
N ASP A 50 15.35 -7.49 17.22
CA ASP A 50 16.34 -7.14 18.25
C ASP A 50 16.60 -8.30 19.23
N PHE A 51 15.82 -9.36 19.14
CA PHE A 51 15.95 -10.54 19.99
C PHE A 51 16.74 -11.65 19.28
N ASP A 52 17.44 -12.48 20.08
CA ASP A 52 18.12 -13.67 19.59
C ASP A 52 17.82 -14.87 20.50
N PRO A 53 17.05 -15.87 20.01
CA PRO A 53 16.40 -15.92 18.70
C PRO A 53 15.34 -14.82 18.50
N ILE A 54 14.94 -14.58 17.23
CA ILE A 54 13.84 -13.64 16.91
C ILE A 54 12.62 -14.00 17.76
N ALA A 55 12.05 -13.00 18.45
CA ALA A 55 10.93 -13.19 19.33
C ALA A 55 9.59 -13.30 18.57
N ASP A 56 8.54 -13.73 19.28
CA ASP A 56 7.16 -13.63 18.78
C ASP A 56 6.77 -12.15 18.61
N GLU A 57 6.45 -11.74 17.37
CA GLU A 57 6.11 -10.36 17.00
C GLU A 57 4.96 -9.76 17.82
N HIS A 58 4.12 -10.59 18.45
CA HIS A 58 2.97 -10.17 19.26
C HIS A 58 3.20 -10.27 20.77
N SER A 59 4.45 -10.54 21.21
CA SER A 59 4.77 -10.60 22.63
C SER A 59 4.88 -9.21 23.26
N GLN A 60 4.53 -9.08 24.56
CA GLN A 60 4.65 -7.82 25.29
C GLN A 60 6.09 -7.27 25.27
N ALA A 61 7.10 -8.14 25.36
CA ALA A 61 8.50 -7.74 25.32
C ALA A 61 8.87 -7.03 24.00
N VAL A 62 8.30 -7.47 22.87
CA VAL A 62 8.49 -6.85 21.56
C VAL A 62 7.82 -5.48 21.49
N TYR A 63 6.60 -5.36 22.01
CA TYR A 63 5.92 -4.06 22.11
C TYR A 63 6.69 -3.08 23.00
N ASP A 64 7.17 -3.52 24.17
CA ASP A 64 7.98 -2.68 25.07
C ASP A 64 9.27 -2.22 24.38
N LYS A 65 9.89 -3.11 23.58
CA LYS A 65 11.09 -2.78 22.80
C LYS A 65 10.84 -1.71 21.72
N ALA A 66 9.67 -1.72 21.08
CA ALA A 66 9.28 -0.66 20.16
C ALA A 66 9.27 0.73 20.82
N VAL A 67 8.71 0.81 22.04
CA VAL A 67 8.65 2.05 22.81
C VAL A 67 10.05 2.49 23.26
N GLU A 68 10.85 1.54 23.78
CA GLU A 68 12.24 1.80 24.19
C GLU A 68 13.06 2.37 23.03
N ASN A 69 13.01 1.72 21.86
CA ASN A 69 13.76 2.15 20.69
C ASN A 69 13.31 3.53 20.19
N PHE A 70 12.00 3.78 20.12
CA PHE A 70 11.48 5.08 19.68
C PHE A 70 11.91 6.22 20.61
N LYS A 71 11.89 6.00 21.93
CA LYS A 71 12.37 6.96 22.91
C LYS A 71 13.88 7.18 22.79
N LEU A 72 14.66 6.09 22.77
CA LEU A 72 16.12 6.13 22.67
C LEU A 72 16.60 6.89 21.43
N TRP A 73 15.90 6.73 20.30
CA TRP A 73 16.29 7.38 19.06
C TRP A 73 16.05 8.90 19.10
N GLN A 74 15.00 9.35 19.79
CA GLN A 74 14.79 10.78 20.07
C GLN A 74 15.89 11.33 21.01
N GLU A 75 16.24 10.61 22.07
CA GLU A 75 17.31 10.97 22.99
C GLU A 75 18.68 11.05 22.31
N ARG A 76 18.94 10.19 21.33
CA ARG A 76 20.18 10.18 20.53
C ARG A 76 20.22 11.24 19.42
N GLY A 77 19.13 11.94 19.20
CA GLY A 77 18.99 12.87 18.08
C GLY A 77 18.94 12.20 16.71
N TRP A 78 18.62 10.91 16.64
CA TRP A 78 18.38 10.22 15.37
C TRP A 78 17.00 10.53 14.82
N LEU A 79 16.10 10.97 15.69
CA LEU A 79 14.78 11.50 15.37
C LEU A 79 14.60 12.83 16.11
N VAL A 80 14.28 13.89 15.40
CA VAL A 80 14.15 15.25 15.93
C VAL A 80 12.79 15.82 15.52
N GLN A 81 12.09 16.44 16.47
CA GLN A 81 10.82 17.09 16.18
C GLN A 81 11.06 18.45 15.53
N ASP A 82 10.33 18.74 14.46
CA ASP A 82 10.34 20.05 13.82
C ASP A 82 9.81 21.14 14.75
N PRO A 83 10.33 22.37 14.66
CA PRO A 83 10.01 23.45 15.61
C PRO A 83 8.62 24.07 15.40
N LYS A 84 7.96 23.77 14.27
CA LYS A 84 6.62 24.26 13.93
C LYS A 84 5.84 23.27 13.08
N GLU A 85 4.53 23.45 13.05
CA GLU A 85 3.64 22.69 12.18
C GLU A 85 3.82 23.09 10.70
N MET A 86 3.94 22.11 9.81
CA MET A 86 4.03 22.32 8.38
C MET A 86 3.53 21.09 7.61
N TYR A 87 3.20 21.28 6.34
CA TYR A 87 3.06 20.18 5.39
C TYR A 87 4.43 19.83 4.82
N TYR A 88 4.49 18.62 4.24
CA TYR A 88 5.70 18.19 3.54
C TYR A 88 5.30 17.65 2.16
N ILE A 89 6.27 17.62 1.25
CA ILE A 89 6.13 16.95 -0.05
C ILE A 89 7.06 15.76 -0.04
N TYR A 90 6.54 14.61 -0.43
CA TYR A 90 7.31 13.39 -0.61
C TYR A 90 7.21 12.92 -2.05
N ALA A 91 8.34 12.89 -2.75
CA ALA A 91 8.46 12.37 -4.10
C ALA A 91 9.11 10.99 -4.10
N GLN A 92 8.57 10.11 -4.94
CA GLN A 92 9.08 8.77 -5.17
C GLN A 92 9.36 8.58 -6.66
N THR A 93 10.56 8.08 -6.98
CA THR A 93 10.96 7.82 -8.36
C THR A 93 11.21 6.34 -8.58
N MET A 94 10.52 5.76 -9.57
CA MET A 94 10.67 4.37 -10.01
C MET A 94 10.65 4.34 -11.54
N ASP A 95 11.60 3.66 -12.16
CA ASP A 95 11.71 3.49 -13.62
C ASP A 95 11.65 4.82 -14.41
N GLY A 96 12.28 5.88 -13.87
CA GLY A 96 12.31 7.21 -14.48
C GLY A 96 11.02 8.03 -14.30
N ARG A 97 10.00 7.49 -13.64
CA ARG A 97 8.75 8.19 -13.31
C ARG A 97 8.76 8.65 -11.86
N THR A 98 8.45 9.92 -11.64
CA THR A 98 8.32 10.51 -10.29
C THR A 98 6.87 10.85 -9.97
N GLN A 99 6.41 10.48 -8.79
CA GLN A 99 5.12 10.87 -8.21
C GLN A 99 5.32 11.71 -6.96
N TYR A 100 4.50 12.75 -6.78
CA TYR A 100 4.61 13.70 -5.67
C TYR A 100 3.37 13.62 -4.79
N GLY A 101 3.56 13.33 -3.49
CA GLY A 101 2.51 13.29 -2.49
C GLY A 101 2.65 14.39 -1.46
N LEU A 102 1.51 14.94 -1.03
CA LEU A 102 1.44 15.81 0.13
C LEU A 102 1.44 14.96 1.39
N VAL A 103 2.36 15.24 2.32
CA VAL A 103 2.37 14.64 3.65
C VAL A 103 1.62 15.54 4.61
N ALA A 104 0.61 15.00 5.25
CA ALA A 104 -0.33 15.73 6.10
C ALA A 104 -0.84 14.87 7.25
N ALA A 105 -1.39 15.50 8.27
CA ALA A 105 -2.22 14.86 9.27
C ALA A 105 -3.68 14.86 8.79
N ALA A 106 -4.23 13.67 8.46
CA ALA A 106 -5.58 13.47 7.96
C ALA A 106 -6.56 13.20 9.11
N ASN A 107 -7.77 13.71 9.01
CA ASN A 107 -8.73 13.69 10.12
C ASN A 107 -9.39 12.32 10.30
N VAL A 108 -9.45 11.85 11.55
CA VAL A 108 -10.08 10.58 11.96
C VAL A 108 -11.58 10.54 11.60
N ASP A 109 -12.30 11.65 11.78
CA ASP A 109 -13.74 11.70 11.50
C ASP A 109 -14.05 11.58 10.01
N ASP A 110 -13.17 12.05 9.13
CA ASP A 110 -13.34 11.86 7.70
C ASP A 110 -13.21 10.38 7.28
N TYR A 111 -12.40 9.59 8.01
CA TYR A 111 -12.37 8.14 7.83
C TYR A 111 -13.62 7.46 8.44
N MET A 112 -13.99 7.81 9.66
CA MET A 112 -15.13 7.22 10.35
C MET A 112 -16.46 7.51 9.65
N SER A 113 -16.60 8.68 9.02
CA SER A 113 -17.78 9.07 8.25
C SER A 113 -17.80 8.55 6.81
N GLY A 114 -16.74 7.86 6.36
CA GLY A 114 -16.65 7.33 5.00
C GLY A 114 -16.30 8.34 3.91
N LYS A 115 -15.82 9.53 4.28
CA LYS A 115 -15.26 10.49 3.31
C LYS A 115 -13.88 10.05 2.83
N ILE A 116 -13.08 9.42 3.71
CA ILE A 116 -11.91 8.63 3.31
C ILE A 116 -12.43 7.23 3.00
N LYS A 117 -12.48 6.91 1.72
CA LYS A 117 -13.12 5.72 1.18
C LYS A 117 -12.14 4.56 1.10
N LYS A 118 -12.62 3.37 1.35
CA LYS A 118 -11.85 2.12 1.31
C LYS A 118 -12.42 1.18 0.26
N HIS A 119 -11.56 0.36 -0.31
CA HIS A 119 -11.92 -0.67 -1.29
C HIS A 119 -11.53 -2.08 -0.85
N GLU A 120 -10.96 -2.23 0.36
CA GLU A 120 -10.55 -3.51 0.94
C GLU A 120 -10.98 -3.60 2.40
N LEU A 121 -11.32 -4.82 2.86
CA LEU A 121 -11.61 -5.11 4.26
C LEU A 121 -10.31 -5.37 5.03
N THR A 122 -10.24 -4.86 6.23
CA THR A 122 -9.13 -5.14 7.15
C THR A 122 -9.31 -6.49 7.85
N ARG A 123 -8.20 -7.14 8.14
CA ARG A 123 -8.16 -8.31 9.02
C ARG A 123 -8.00 -7.84 10.46
N LYS A 124 -8.86 -8.37 11.34
CA LYS A 124 -8.94 -7.95 12.75
C LYS A 124 -7.60 -8.14 13.48
N ASP A 125 -6.93 -9.27 13.28
CA ASP A 125 -5.64 -9.58 13.89
C ASP A 125 -4.55 -8.55 13.55
N LYS A 126 -4.46 -8.16 12.28
CA LYS A 126 -3.49 -7.16 11.82
C LYS A 126 -3.85 -5.74 12.26
N GLU A 127 -5.14 -5.42 12.30
CA GLU A 127 -5.62 -4.13 12.79
C GLU A 127 -5.35 -3.96 14.29
N ASP A 128 -5.67 -4.99 15.10
CA ASP A 128 -5.46 -4.98 16.55
C ASP A 128 -3.97 -4.84 16.89
N ASP A 129 -3.08 -5.53 16.17
CA ASP A 129 -1.64 -5.41 16.32
C ASP A 129 -1.14 -3.96 16.04
N ARG A 130 -1.55 -3.36 14.92
CA ARG A 130 -1.19 -1.97 14.60
C ARG A 130 -1.78 -0.98 15.60
N MET A 131 -2.96 -1.24 16.15
CA MET A 131 -3.53 -0.41 17.23
C MET A 131 -2.64 -0.41 18.47
N ILE A 132 -2.12 -1.60 18.87
CA ILE A 132 -1.20 -1.68 20.00
C ILE A 132 0.02 -0.79 19.75
N HIS A 133 0.67 -0.93 18.58
CA HIS A 133 1.83 -0.11 18.23
C HIS A 133 1.52 1.40 18.31
N VAL A 134 0.46 1.87 17.66
CA VAL A 134 0.07 3.29 17.66
C VAL A 134 -0.21 3.79 19.08
N ARG A 135 -0.92 2.98 19.88
CA ARG A 135 -1.30 3.34 21.24
C ARG A 135 -0.10 3.50 22.18
N ILE A 136 0.83 2.51 22.16
CA ILE A 136 1.94 2.48 23.11
C ILE A 136 3.07 3.46 22.73
N GLN A 137 3.29 3.67 21.42
CA GLN A 137 4.28 4.62 20.93
C GLN A 137 3.75 6.07 20.93
N ASP A 138 2.44 6.23 21.11
CA ASP A 138 1.75 7.52 21.04
C ASP A 138 2.05 8.30 19.76
N ALA A 139 2.18 7.58 18.65
CA ALA A 139 2.57 8.11 17.35
C ALA A 139 2.12 7.25 16.18
N ASN A 140 1.91 7.88 15.03
CA ASN A 140 1.84 7.23 13.75
C ASN A 140 3.25 7.15 13.15
N ILE A 141 3.93 6.02 13.34
CA ILE A 141 5.31 5.81 12.89
C ILE A 141 5.37 5.61 11.37
N GLU A 142 4.36 4.94 10.81
CA GLU A 142 4.28 4.61 9.39
C GLU A 142 3.14 5.39 8.73
N PRO A 143 3.38 6.03 7.58
CA PRO A 143 2.33 6.75 6.86
C PRO A 143 1.31 5.79 6.23
N VAL A 144 0.09 6.29 6.04
CA VAL A 144 -0.89 5.68 5.14
C VAL A 144 -0.84 6.36 3.77
N PHE A 145 -1.25 5.64 2.75
CA PHE A 145 -1.15 6.08 1.36
C PHE A 145 -2.54 6.35 0.80
N PHE A 146 -2.82 7.61 0.45
CA PHE A 146 -4.11 8.02 -0.09
C PHE A 146 -4.01 8.60 -1.49
N ALA A 147 -5.11 8.49 -2.22
CA ALA A 147 -5.35 9.23 -3.45
C ALA A 147 -6.43 10.29 -3.25
N TYR A 148 -6.37 11.36 -4.04
CA TYR A 148 -7.44 12.37 -4.16
C TYR A 148 -7.64 12.76 -5.62
N PRO A 149 -8.86 13.20 -6.03
CA PRO A 149 -9.11 13.72 -7.37
C PRO A 149 -8.21 14.91 -7.68
N ASP A 150 -7.63 14.95 -8.86
CA ASP A 150 -6.70 16.02 -9.26
C ASP A 150 -7.27 17.41 -9.04
N VAL A 151 -6.44 18.31 -8.50
CA VAL A 151 -6.73 19.73 -8.32
C VAL A 151 -5.56 20.53 -8.89
N ASP A 152 -5.79 21.23 -10.00
CA ASP A 152 -4.75 21.95 -10.75
C ASP A 152 -3.95 22.93 -9.87
N GLU A 153 -4.63 23.63 -8.98
CA GLU A 153 -3.98 24.56 -8.05
C GLU A 153 -3.04 23.85 -7.08
N MET A 154 -3.44 22.68 -6.58
CA MET A 154 -2.60 21.89 -5.70
C MET A 154 -1.38 21.36 -6.45
N ASN A 155 -1.58 20.85 -7.67
CA ASN A 155 -0.50 20.39 -8.53
C ASN A 155 0.51 21.52 -8.82
N LYS A 156 0.00 22.74 -9.05
CA LYS A 156 0.85 23.92 -9.24
C LYS A 156 1.64 24.30 -7.98
N ILE A 157 1.02 24.30 -6.80
CA ILE A 157 1.71 24.60 -5.53
C ILE A 157 2.87 23.62 -5.32
N VAL A 158 2.65 22.34 -5.52
CA VAL A 158 3.69 21.30 -5.38
C VAL A 158 4.82 21.53 -6.38
N ALA A 159 4.49 21.76 -7.65
CA ALA A 159 5.48 21.99 -8.71
C ALA A 159 6.34 23.25 -8.44
N ASP A 160 5.70 24.35 -8.08
CA ASP A 160 6.37 25.63 -7.77
C ASP A 160 7.29 25.47 -6.55
N TRP A 161 6.82 24.78 -5.49
CA TRP A 161 7.61 24.57 -4.28
C TRP A 161 8.87 23.74 -4.57
N VAL A 162 8.72 22.61 -5.24
CA VAL A 162 9.81 21.72 -5.60
C VAL A 162 10.83 22.41 -6.51
N ALA A 163 10.39 23.25 -7.46
CA ALA A 163 11.28 23.99 -8.35
C ALA A 163 12.07 25.09 -7.65
N ALA A 164 11.51 25.69 -6.59
CA ALA A 164 12.08 26.84 -5.92
C ALA A 164 12.95 26.47 -4.69
N HIS A 165 12.83 25.26 -4.15
CA HIS A 165 13.46 24.89 -2.88
C HIS A 165 14.29 23.62 -2.99
N ALA A 166 15.45 23.61 -2.36
CA ALA A 166 16.27 22.39 -2.21
C ALA A 166 15.56 21.39 -1.28
N PRO A 167 15.67 20.09 -1.54
CA PRO A 167 15.07 19.08 -0.69
C PRO A 167 15.79 18.93 0.66
N GLU A 168 15.03 18.57 1.67
CA GLU A 168 15.54 18.12 2.96
C GLU A 168 16.27 16.78 2.81
N TYR A 169 15.67 15.83 2.06
CA TYR A 169 16.25 14.54 1.74
C TYR A 169 16.21 14.30 0.23
N ASP A 170 17.27 13.65 -0.27
CA ASP A 170 17.34 13.16 -1.64
C ASP A 170 18.31 11.97 -1.68
N PHE A 171 17.76 10.76 -1.85
CA PHE A 171 18.56 9.54 -1.87
C PHE A 171 17.90 8.45 -2.71
N VAL A 172 18.70 7.48 -3.14
CA VAL A 172 18.25 6.24 -3.77
C VAL A 172 18.39 5.12 -2.74
N ALA A 173 17.30 4.40 -2.51
CA ALA A 173 17.29 3.27 -1.59
C ALA A 173 17.90 2.00 -2.21
N PRO A 174 18.23 0.96 -1.42
CA PRO A 174 18.85 -0.28 -1.95
C PRO A 174 18.04 -1.01 -3.03
N ASP A 175 16.73 -0.82 -3.07
CA ASP A 175 15.85 -1.36 -4.12
C ASP A 175 15.89 -0.56 -5.44
N GLY A 176 16.70 0.50 -5.52
CA GLY A 176 16.86 1.34 -6.70
C GLY A 176 15.84 2.47 -6.82
N PHE A 177 14.92 2.61 -5.87
CA PHE A 177 13.92 3.68 -5.90
C PHE A 177 14.45 4.97 -5.29
N GLY A 178 14.13 6.09 -5.94
CA GLY A 178 14.46 7.43 -5.47
C GLY A 178 13.43 7.95 -4.47
N HIS A 179 13.92 8.65 -3.43
CA HIS A 179 13.12 9.25 -2.38
C HIS A 179 13.58 10.68 -2.13
N THR A 180 12.71 11.65 -2.42
CA THR A 180 13.02 13.06 -2.23
C THR A 180 11.96 13.71 -1.35
N PHE A 181 12.34 14.59 -0.43
CA PHE A 181 11.44 15.11 0.61
C PHE A 181 11.68 16.60 0.84
N TRP A 182 10.62 17.39 0.94
CA TRP A 182 10.66 18.83 1.21
C TRP A 182 9.75 19.18 2.38
N ALA A 183 10.15 20.15 3.18
CA ALA A 183 9.29 20.80 4.18
C ALA A 183 8.71 22.08 3.60
N ILE A 184 7.40 22.30 3.73
CA ILE A 184 6.73 23.54 3.30
C ILE A 184 6.77 24.52 4.47
N THR A 185 7.78 25.38 4.50
CA THR A 185 8.05 26.27 5.62
C THR A 185 7.29 27.60 5.57
N ASP A 186 6.59 27.88 4.47
CA ASP A 186 5.78 29.11 4.28
C ASP A 186 4.36 28.92 4.84
N ASP A 187 3.98 29.71 5.82
CA ASP A 187 2.70 29.61 6.52
C ASP A 187 1.51 29.98 5.60
N ALA A 188 1.72 30.87 4.63
CA ALA A 188 0.67 31.24 3.67
C ALA A 188 0.40 30.07 2.69
N VAL A 189 1.43 29.37 2.25
CA VAL A 189 1.30 28.18 1.43
C VAL A 189 0.60 27.07 2.22
N ASN A 190 0.99 26.83 3.47
CA ASN A 190 0.33 25.85 4.35
C ASN A 190 -1.16 26.17 4.54
N ALA A 191 -1.50 27.43 4.82
CA ALA A 191 -2.89 27.85 4.93
C ALA A 191 -3.68 27.63 3.63
N ARG A 192 -3.06 27.93 2.47
CA ARG A 192 -3.69 27.72 1.16
C ARG A 192 -3.96 26.25 0.85
N ILE A 193 -3.01 25.36 1.16
CA ILE A 193 -3.19 23.92 1.02
C ILE A 193 -4.39 23.45 1.87
N THR A 194 -4.44 23.86 3.14
CA THR A 194 -5.57 23.53 4.02
C THR A 194 -6.91 23.96 3.41
N GLU A 195 -6.96 25.16 2.83
CA GLU A 195 -8.21 25.68 2.24
C GLU A 195 -8.62 24.89 0.97
N ILE A 196 -7.65 24.52 0.12
CA ILE A 196 -7.92 23.70 -1.07
C ILE A 196 -8.55 22.35 -0.63
N PHE A 197 -7.96 21.68 0.37
CA PHE A 197 -8.44 20.38 0.82
C PHE A 197 -9.86 20.40 1.39
N LYS A 198 -10.33 21.51 1.98
CA LYS A 198 -11.73 21.64 2.41
C LYS A 198 -12.73 21.41 1.29
N ASN A 199 -12.36 21.70 0.05
CA ASN A 199 -13.20 21.55 -1.14
C ASN A 199 -13.07 20.18 -1.81
N ILE A 200 -12.13 19.32 -1.40
CA ILE A 200 -11.99 17.97 -1.92
C ILE A 200 -13.09 17.09 -1.30
N PRO A 201 -13.95 16.45 -2.11
CA PRO A 201 -15.13 15.75 -1.61
C PRO A 201 -14.77 14.43 -0.89
N ALA A 202 -13.76 13.73 -1.38
CA ALA A 202 -13.34 12.42 -0.86
C ALA A 202 -11.84 12.19 -1.07
N MET A 203 -11.27 11.32 -0.24
CA MET A 203 -9.97 10.66 -0.49
C MET A 203 -10.18 9.14 -0.51
N TYR A 204 -9.22 8.43 -1.08
CA TYR A 204 -9.30 6.99 -1.28
C TYR A 204 -8.05 6.32 -0.71
N VAL A 205 -8.24 5.30 0.12
CA VAL A 205 -7.11 4.52 0.63
C VAL A 205 -6.49 3.74 -0.53
N ALA A 206 -5.26 4.07 -0.90
CA ALA A 206 -4.50 3.32 -1.90
C ALA A 206 -3.76 2.14 -1.25
N ASP A 207 -3.07 2.39 -0.14
CA ASP A 207 -2.36 1.36 0.63
C ASP A 207 -2.40 1.68 2.13
N GLY A 208 -2.25 0.65 2.98
CA GLY A 208 -2.27 0.82 4.43
C GLY A 208 -3.66 0.81 5.06
N HIS A 209 -4.62 0.03 4.55
CA HIS A 209 -5.96 -0.11 5.12
C HIS A 209 -5.95 -0.46 6.61
N HIS A 210 -5.09 -1.40 7.04
CA HIS A 210 -4.95 -1.78 8.46
C HIS A 210 -4.40 -0.64 9.30
N ARG A 211 -3.37 0.10 8.81
CA ARG A 211 -2.80 1.27 9.49
C ARG A 211 -3.81 2.40 9.62
N THR A 212 -4.60 2.66 8.58
CA THR A 212 -5.66 3.68 8.60
C THR A 212 -6.74 3.33 9.64
N ALA A 213 -7.24 2.10 9.63
CA ALA A 213 -8.25 1.64 10.58
C ALA A 213 -7.73 1.69 12.02
N ALA A 214 -6.50 1.22 12.26
CA ALA A 214 -5.86 1.23 13.57
C ALA A 214 -5.70 2.66 14.12
N ALA A 215 -5.17 3.59 13.31
CA ALA A 215 -4.99 4.97 13.70
C ALA A 215 -6.32 5.66 14.03
N ALA A 216 -7.36 5.44 13.22
CA ALA A 216 -8.69 6.00 13.46
C ALA A 216 -9.32 5.46 14.76
N ARG A 217 -9.18 4.15 15.04
CA ARG A 217 -9.68 3.54 16.28
C ARG A 217 -8.94 4.06 17.51
N VAL A 218 -7.62 4.17 17.46
CA VAL A 218 -6.82 4.73 18.58
C VAL A 218 -7.19 6.20 18.81
N GLY A 219 -7.39 7.00 17.77
CA GLY A 219 -7.88 8.37 17.90
C GLY A 219 -9.23 8.45 18.60
N ALA A 220 -10.18 7.58 18.21
CA ALA A 220 -11.50 7.50 18.87
C ALA A 220 -11.40 7.05 20.34
N GLU A 221 -10.52 6.10 20.68
CA GLU A 221 -10.25 5.67 22.06
C GLU A 221 -9.70 6.83 22.91
N LYS A 222 -8.67 7.54 22.42
CA LYS A 222 -8.09 8.68 23.12
C LYS A 222 -9.11 9.81 23.35
N ARG A 223 -9.94 10.08 22.34
CA ARG A 223 -11.05 11.03 22.46
C ARG A 223 -12.02 10.64 23.58
N ALA A 224 -12.43 9.37 23.64
CA ALA A 224 -13.33 8.89 24.66
C ALA A 224 -12.74 8.93 26.08
N GLN A 225 -11.42 8.87 26.19
CA GLN A 225 -10.68 8.94 27.47
C GLN A 225 -10.38 10.37 27.93
N ASN A 226 -10.47 11.36 27.03
CA ASN A 226 -10.17 12.76 27.36
C ASN A 226 -11.44 13.56 27.70
N PRO A 227 -11.74 13.82 28.98
CA PRO A 227 -12.92 14.60 29.37
C PRO A 227 -12.85 16.07 28.92
N ASN A 228 -11.67 16.55 28.57
CA ASN A 228 -11.45 17.92 28.10
C ASN A 228 -11.23 17.99 26.56
N HIS A 229 -11.73 17.00 25.83
CA HIS A 229 -11.61 16.95 24.38
C HIS A 229 -12.19 18.20 23.70
N THR A 230 -11.38 18.84 22.85
CA THR A 230 -11.72 20.06 22.11
C THR A 230 -11.96 19.81 20.63
N GLY A 231 -11.36 18.77 20.07
CA GLY A 231 -11.35 18.44 18.64
C GLY A 231 -10.06 18.86 17.91
N ASP A 232 -9.16 19.56 18.57
CA ASP A 232 -7.92 20.07 17.99
C ASP A 232 -6.69 19.20 18.33
N GLU A 233 -6.86 18.23 19.24
CA GLU A 233 -5.77 17.37 19.69
C GLU A 233 -5.21 16.51 18.54
N GLU A 234 -3.89 16.21 18.58
CA GLU A 234 -3.18 15.46 17.55
C GLU A 234 -3.76 14.08 17.29
N TYR A 235 -4.28 13.38 18.29
CA TYR A 235 -4.90 12.06 18.13
C TYR A 235 -6.20 12.08 17.28
N ASN A 236 -6.76 13.25 16.94
CA ASN A 236 -7.86 13.37 15.98
C ASN A 236 -7.39 13.28 14.52
N TYR A 237 -6.11 13.15 14.33
CA TYR A 237 -5.47 13.09 13.02
C TYR A 237 -4.46 11.94 12.96
N PHE A 238 -4.14 11.50 11.76
CA PHE A 238 -3.14 10.47 11.52
C PHE A 238 -2.30 10.78 10.28
N LEU A 239 -1.07 10.28 10.29
CA LEU A 239 -0.08 10.51 9.25
C LEU A 239 -0.51 9.92 7.91
N ALA A 240 -0.60 10.74 6.88
CA ALA A 240 -0.92 10.33 5.51
C ALA A 240 0.01 10.97 4.48
N VAL A 241 0.31 10.21 3.41
CA VAL A 241 0.86 10.75 2.17
C VAL A 241 -0.24 10.66 1.11
N ILE A 242 -0.61 11.81 0.52
CA ILE A 242 -1.83 11.98 -0.26
C ILE A 242 -1.42 12.40 -1.68
N PHE A 243 -1.69 11.58 -2.69
CA PHE A 243 -1.28 11.80 -4.07
C PHE A 243 -2.47 12.18 -4.95
N PRO A 244 -2.28 13.05 -5.96
CA PRO A 244 -3.27 13.19 -7.04
C PRO A 244 -3.46 11.84 -7.74
N GLU A 245 -4.71 11.48 -8.06
CA GLU A 245 -5.03 10.17 -8.66
C GLU A 245 -4.28 9.90 -9.96
N SER A 246 -4.03 10.93 -10.77
CA SER A 246 -3.32 10.83 -12.04
C SER A 246 -1.85 10.45 -11.90
N GLN A 247 -1.25 10.67 -10.71
CA GLN A 247 0.15 10.34 -10.46
C GLN A 247 0.35 8.93 -9.93
N LEU A 248 -0.71 8.22 -9.58
CA LEU A 248 -0.59 6.88 -9.02
C LEU A 248 -0.45 5.83 -10.12
N HIS A 249 0.37 4.84 -9.83
CA HIS A 249 0.59 3.69 -10.69
C HIS A 249 0.20 2.40 -9.95
N VAL A 250 -0.81 1.72 -10.49
CA VAL A 250 -1.22 0.39 -10.02
C VAL A 250 -0.55 -0.63 -10.93
N ILE A 251 0.15 -1.57 -10.36
CA ILE A 251 0.74 -2.67 -11.11
C ILE A 251 -0.04 -3.97 -10.90
N ASP A 252 0.22 -4.93 -11.77
CA ASP A 252 -0.47 -6.21 -11.78
C ASP A 252 -0.27 -7.00 -10.48
N TYR A 253 -1.30 -7.74 -10.09
CA TYR A 253 -1.24 -8.68 -8.99
C TYR A 253 -1.62 -10.06 -9.54
N ASN A 254 -0.62 -10.90 -9.73
CA ASN A 254 -0.73 -12.16 -10.47
C ASN A 254 -1.11 -13.34 -9.56
N ARG A 255 -1.51 -14.46 -10.13
CA ARG A 255 -1.93 -15.67 -9.43
C ARG A 255 -1.15 -16.87 -9.91
N VAL A 256 -0.88 -17.81 -9.00
CA VAL A 256 -0.28 -19.10 -9.31
C VAL A 256 -1.06 -20.20 -8.59
N VAL A 257 -1.25 -21.34 -9.23
CA VAL A 257 -2.04 -22.45 -8.69
C VAL A 257 -1.23 -23.74 -8.61
N ARG A 258 -1.46 -24.53 -7.56
CA ARG A 258 -0.70 -25.73 -7.24
C ARG A 258 -1.13 -26.98 -8.03
N ASP A 259 -2.34 -26.99 -8.54
CA ASP A 259 -2.89 -28.12 -9.27
C ASP A 259 -4.02 -27.68 -10.22
N LEU A 260 -4.40 -28.56 -11.13
CA LEU A 260 -5.48 -28.37 -12.11
C LEU A 260 -6.76 -29.11 -11.73
N ASN A 261 -7.00 -29.39 -10.45
CA ASN A 261 -8.19 -30.13 -9.99
C ASN A 261 -8.35 -31.50 -10.63
N GLY A 262 -7.25 -32.20 -10.84
CA GLY A 262 -7.22 -33.52 -11.46
C GLY A 262 -7.29 -33.56 -13.00
N LEU A 263 -7.38 -32.40 -13.66
CA LEU A 263 -7.35 -32.29 -15.11
C LEU A 263 -5.91 -32.41 -15.65
N THR A 264 -5.79 -33.02 -16.83
CA THR A 264 -4.56 -32.86 -17.62
C THR A 264 -4.46 -31.46 -18.21
N PRO A 265 -3.27 -31.00 -18.65
CA PRO A 265 -3.12 -29.70 -19.31
C PRO A 265 -4.07 -29.52 -20.51
N ASP A 266 -4.24 -30.57 -21.36
CA ASP A 266 -5.11 -30.50 -22.54
C ASP A 266 -6.58 -30.38 -22.14
N GLU A 267 -7.04 -31.15 -21.15
CA GLU A 267 -8.39 -31.03 -20.61
C GLU A 267 -8.64 -29.63 -19.99
N PHE A 268 -7.65 -29.09 -19.32
CA PHE A 268 -7.75 -27.76 -18.75
C PHE A 268 -7.85 -26.68 -19.83
N LEU A 269 -7.03 -26.75 -20.88
CA LEU A 269 -7.12 -25.86 -22.05
C LEU A 269 -8.48 -25.97 -22.76
N ALA A 270 -9.02 -27.19 -22.92
CA ALA A 270 -10.34 -27.39 -23.49
C ALA A 270 -11.45 -26.73 -22.65
N ARG A 271 -11.39 -26.87 -21.33
CA ARG A 271 -12.34 -26.22 -20.41
C ARG A 271 -12.23 -24.69 -20.42
N LEU A 272 -11.01 -24.15 -20.51
CA LEU A 272 -10.80 -22.69 -20.67
C LEU A 272 -11.45 -22.20 -21.97
N GLY A 273 -11.37 -22.95 -23.04
CA GLY A 273 -11.98 -22.62 -24.33
C GLY A 273 -13.50 -22.43 -24.31
N GLU A 274 -14.21 -22.92 -23.29
CA GLU A 274 -15.64 -22.62 -23.10
C GLU A 274 -15.90 -21.12 -22.83
N SER A 275 -15.03 -20.46 -22.06
CA SER A 275 -15.23 -19.10 -21.59
C SER A 275 -14.22 -18.08 -22.16
N PHE A 276 -13.12 -18.57 -22.74
CA PHE A 276 -12.05 -17.73 -23.30
C PHE A 276 -11.73 -18.09 -24.74
N ASP A 277 -11.27 -17.11 -25.51
CA ASP A 277 -10.51 -17.37 -26.72
C ASP A 277 -9.07 -17.65 -26.28
N VAL A 278 -8.58 -18.85 -26.49
CA VAL A 278 -7.25 -19.32 -26.05
C VAL A 278 -6.31 -19.35 -27.24
N THR A 279 -5.19 -18.65 -27.14
CA THR A 279 -4.14 -18.63 -28.17
C THR A 279 -2.81 -19.02 -27.55
N ASP A 280 -2.12 -20.00 -28.11
CA ASP A 280 -0.76 -20.37 -27.73
C ASP A 280 0.21 -19.29 -28.23
N MET A 281 0.96 -18.69 -27.31
CA MET A 281 1.92 -17.63 -27.55
C MET A 281 3.38 -18.16 -27.57
N GLY A 282 3.56 -19.47 -27.42
CA GLY A 282 4.87 -20.10 -27.37
C GLY A 282 5.57 -19.95 -26.02
N THR A 283 6.91 -19.91 -26.05
CA THR A 283 7.75 -19.89 -24.86
C THR A 283 8.11 -18.47 -24.37
N GLU A 284 7.87 -17.45 -25.19
CA GLU A 284 8.14 -16.07 -24.86
C GLU A 284 7.09 -15.51 -23.89
N ILE A 285 7.56 -14.71 -22.90
CA ILE A 285 6.67 -14.13 -21.88
C ILE A 285 5.57 -13.30 -22.55
N TYR A 286 4.32 -13.67 -22.28
CA TYR A 286 3.16 -12.91 -22.72
C TYR A 286 2.61 -12.03 -21.60
N LYS A 287 2.65 -10.71 -21.82
CA LYS A 287 2.08 -9.71 -20.89
C LYS A 287 0.73 -9.23 -21.42
N PRO A 288 -0.36 -9.31 -20.61
CA PRO A 288 -1.64 -8.72 -20.97
C PRO A 288 -1.53 -7.22 -21.25
N THR A 289 -2.25 -6.72 -22.25
CA THR A 289 -2.19 -5.32 -22.69
C THR A 289 -3.50 -4.56 -22.54
N LYS A 290 -4.57 -5.24 -22.13
CA LYS A 290 -5.92 -4.67 -22.00
C LYS A 290 -6.75 -5.47 -21.00
N LEU A 291 -7.84 -4.88 -20.52
CA LEU A 291 -8.84 -5.55 -19.67
C LEU A 291 -9.40 -6.79 -20.38
N HIS A 292 -9.78 -7.80 -19.59
CA HIS A 292 -10.35 -9.09 -20.00
C HIS A 292 -9.42 -9.95 -20.88
N ASN A 293 -8.13 -9.58 -20.90
CA ASN A 293 -7.07 -10.36 -21.50
C ASN A 293 -6.07 -10.76 -20.40
N PHE A 294 -5.78 -12.06 -20.33
CA PHE A 294 -4.88 -12.65 -19.33
C PHE A 294 -3.74 -13.37 -20.02
N GLY A 295 -2.57 -13.36 -19.39
CA GLY A 295 -1.50 -14.29 -19.71
C GLY A 295 -1.63 -15.54 -18.83
N MET A 296 -1.45 -16.72 -19.40
CA MET A 296 -1.34 -17.95 -18.62
C MET A 296 -0.04 -18.66 -19.00
N TYR A 297 0.72 -19.10 -18.00
CA TYR A 297 1.86 -19.98 -18.20
C TYR A 297 1.52 -21.39 -17.71
N LEU A 298 1.61 -22.36 -18.59
CA LEU A 298 1.28 -23.75 -18.34
C LEU A 298 2.19 -24.65 -19.19
N ASN A 299 2.80 -25.66 -18.57
CA ASN A 299 3.58 -26.71 -19.24
C ASN A 299 4.63 -26.16 -20.24
N GLY A 300 5.36 -25.09 -19.86
CA GLY A 300 6.42 -24.50 -20.68
C GLY A 300 5.97 -23.48 -21.73
N HIS A 301 4.66 -23.25 -21.87
CA HIS A 301 4.09 -22.33 -22.85
C HIS A 301 3.31 -21.19 -22.20
N TRP A 302 3.38 -20.02 -22.81
CA TRP A 302 2.49 -18.91 -22.54
C TRP A 302 1.26 -18.97 -23.43
N TYR A 303 0.12 -18.63 -22.87
CA TYR A 303 -1.17 -18.54 -23.56
C TYR A 303 -1.78 -17.17 -23.33
N SER A 304 -2.38 -16.59 -24.37
CA SER A 304 -3.29 -15.45 -24.26
C SER A 304 -4.71 -15.98 -24.06
N LEU A 305 -5.35 -15.56 -22.98
CA LEU A 305 -6.75 -15.86 -22.68
C LEU A 305 -7.55 -14.58 -22.80
N THR A 306 -8.45 -14.47 -23.77
CA THR A 306 -9.37 -13.33 -23.88
C THR A 306 -10.77 -13.78 -23.50
N ALA A 307 -11.35 -13.19 -22.46
CA ALA A 307 -12.70 -13.55 -22.01
C ALA A 307 -13.73 -13.24 -23.09
N LYS A 308 -14.59 -14.23 -23.39
CA LYS A 308 -15.64 -14.09 -24.41
C LYS A 308 -16.73 -13.13 -23.94
N SER A 309 -17.29 -12.36 -24.86
CA SER A 309 -18.43 -11.49 -24.58
C SER A 309 -19.58 -12.26 -23.92
N GLY A 310 -20.17 -11.66 -22.88
CA GLY A 310 -21.27 -12.26 -22.12
C GLY A 310 -20.83 -13.24 -21.01
N THR A 311 -19.52 -13.46 -20.81
CA THR A 311 -19.00 -14.26 -19.69
C THR A 311 -18.77 -13.42 -18.42
N TYR A 312 -18.86 -12.13 -18.51
CA TYR A 312 -18.78 -11.15 -17.42
C TYR A 312 -19.83 -10.04 -17.61
N ASN A 313 -20.08 -9.26 -16.56
CA ASN A 313 -21.10 -8.19 -16.56
C ASN A 313 -20.44 -6.81 -16.53
N ASP A 314 -20.46 -6.09 -17.64
CA ASP A 314 -19.90 -4.74 -17.77
C ASP A 314 -20.61 -3.70 -16.89
N ASN A 315 -21.83 -3.96 -16.43
CA ASN A 315 -22.58 -3.05 -15.56
C ASN A 315 -22.39 -3.33 -14.06
N ASP A 316 -21.66 -4.37 -13.69
CA ASP A 316 -21.32 -4.70 -12.32
C ASP A 316 -19.87 -4.25 -12.06
N PRO A 317 -19.64 -3.22 -11.22
CA PRO A 317 -18.30 -2.68 -10.99
C PRO A 317 -17.33 -3.69 -10.36
N ILE A 318 -17.83 -4.72 -9.69
CA ILE A 318 -17.01 -5.83 -9.17
C ILE A 318 -16.91 -6.97 -10.19
N GLY A 319 -18.03 -7.31 -10.84
CA GLY A 319 -18.10 -8.41 -11.81
C GLY A 319 -17.26 -8.18 -13.06
N VAL A 320 -17.02 -6.92 -13.43
CA VAL A 320 -16.19 -6.53 -14.58
C VAL A 320 -14.68 -6.59 -14.31
N LEU A 321 -14.27 -6.67 -13.05
CA LEU A 321 -12.84 -6.73 -12.70
C LEU A 321 -12.20 -8.03 -13.21
N ASP A 322 -11.02 -7.92 -13.80
CA ASP A 322 -10.24 -9.07 -14.28
C ASP A 322 -10.03 -10.13 -13.19
N VAL A 323 -9.79 -9.71 -11.96
CA VAL A 323 -9.67 -10.63 -10.83
C VAL A 323 -10.96 -11.39 -10.55
N THR A 324 -12.12 -10.76 -10.73
CA THR A 324 -13.43 -11.40 -10.55
C THR A 324 -13.74 -12.33 -11.71
N VAL A 325 -13.49 -11.89 -12.95
CA VAL A 325 -13.68 -12.69 -14.16
C VAL A 325 -12.86 -13.99 -14.08
N LEU A 326 -11.56 -13.86 -13.74
CA LEU A 326 -10.66 -15.01 -13.60
C LEU A 326 -11.09 -15.92 -12.43
N SER A 327 -11.52 -15.35 -11.31
CA SER A 327 -12.00 -16.12 -10.17
C SER A 327 -13.21 -16.95 -10.53
N ASN A 328 -14.23 -16.34 -11.12
CA ASN A 328 -15.48 -17.00 -11.42
C ASN A 328 -15.31 -18.08 -12.53
N LEU A 329 -14.58 -17.74 -13.60
CA LEU A 329 -14.50 -18.59 -14.78
C LEU A 329 -13.44 -19.70 -14.69
N VAL A 330 -12.38 -19.47 -13.90
CA VAL A 330 -11.25 -20.43 -13.79
C VAL A 330 -11.18 -21.02 -12.39
N PHE A 331 -11.02 -20.17 -11.36
CA PHE A 331 -10.70 -20.66 -10.01
C PHE A 331 -11.90 -21.38 -9.37
N ASP A 332 -13.11 -20.88 -9.56
CA ASP A 332 -14.32 -21.53 -9.04
C ASP A 332 -14.85 -22.58 -10.01
N LYS A 333 -15.14 -22.20 -11.26
CA LYS A 333 -15.84 -23.07 -12.21
C LYS A 333 -15.01 -24.30 -12.64
N ILE A 334 -13.68 -24.13 -12.84
CA ILE A 334 -12.81 -25.21 -13.36
C ILE A 334 -12.00 -25.84 -12.22
N LEU A 335 -11.31 -25.00 -11.42
CA LEU A 335 -10.38 -25.50 -10.41
C LEU A 335 -11.04 -25.79 -9.05
N ASN A 336 -12.26 -25.30 -8.81
CA ASN A 336 -13.01 -25.46 -7.56
C ASN A 336 -12.15 -25.12 -6.31
N LEU A 337 -11.53 -23.92 -6.32
CA LEU A 337 -10.61 -23.50 -5.26
C LEU A 337 -11.33 -23.04 -4.00
N GLY A 338 -12.60 -22.65 -4.07
CA GLY A 338 -13.37 -22.08 -2.98
C GLY A 338 -12.87 -20.68 -2.58
N ASP A 339 -12.90 -20.35 -1.29
CA ASP A 339 -12.48 -19.03 -0.80
C ASP A 339 -10.97 -18.82 -0.99
N LEU A 340 -10.62 -17.95 -1.93
CA LEU A 340 -9.23 -17.65 -2.29
C LEU A 340 -8.41 -17.04 -1.13
N ARG A 341 -9.05 -16.49 -0.07
CA ARG A 341 -8.38 -15.93 1.11
C ARG A 341 -7.79 -17.00 2.01
N THR A 342 -8.34 -18.20 1.96
CA THR A 342 -7.99 -19.31 2.84
C THR A 342 -7.45 -20.54 2.10
N SER A 343 -7.66 -20.61 0.78
CA SER A 343 -7.21 -21.73 -0.06
C SER A 343 -5.68 -21.80 -0.10
N LYS A 344 -5.12 -22.98 0.19
CA LYS A 344 -3.69 -23.26 0.08
C LYS A 344 -3.29 -23.72 -1.34
N ARG A 345 -4.24 -23.84 -2.25
CA ARG A 345 -4.01 -24.29 -3.64
C ARG A 345 -3.70 -23.12 -4.58
N ILE A 346 -3.81 -21.89 -4.11
CA ILE A 346 -3.49 -20.65 -4.84
C ILE A 346 -2.52 -19.81 -4.04
N ASP A 347 -1.66 -19.07 -4.75
CA ASP A 347 -0.82 -18.02 -4.16
C ASP A 347 -0.79 -16.79 -5.07
N PHE A 348 -0.31 -15.67 -4.56
CA PHE A 348 -0.38 -14.36 -5.18
C PHE A 348 1.03 -13.82 -5.40
N VAL A 349 1.29 -13.25 -6.59
CA VAL A 349 2.59 -12.72 -6.97
C VAL A 349 2.44 -11.27 -7.41
N GLY A 350 2.98 -10.33 -6.61
CA GLY A 350 2.99 -8.90 -6.98
C GLY A 350 3.81 -8.64 -8.23
N GLY A 351 3.31 -7.77 -9.11
CA GLY A 351 3.92 -7.44 -10.40
C GLY A 351 5.35 -6.91 -10.32
N ILE A 352 5.74 -6.36 -9.15
CA ILE A 352 7.11 -5.92 -8.89
C ILE A 352 8.16 -7.04 -9.06
N ARG A 353 7.77 -8.31 -8.91
CA ARG A 353 8.64 -9.46 -9.13
C ARG A 353 8.83 -9.82 -10.62
N GLY A 354 8.03 -9.20 -11.51
CA GLY A 354 8.02 -9.47 -12.93
C GLY A 354 7.36 -10.80 -13.30
N LEU A 355 7.03 -10.96 -14.59
CA LEU A 355 6.38 -12.18 -15.10
C LEU A 355 7.33 -13.38 -15.15
N SER A 356 8.63 -13.19 -15.16
CA SER A 356 9.63 -14.25 -15.05
C SER A 356 9.54 -15.03 -13.74
N GLU A 357 9.06 -14.40 -12.66
CA GLU A 357 8.82 -15.11 -11.39
C GLU A 357 7.67 -16.12 -11.52
N LEU A 358 6.64 -15.82 -12.33
CA LEU A 358 5.56 -16.76 -12.63
C LEU A 358 6.09 -18.02 -13.33
N GLN A 359 6.91 -17.83 -14.35
CA GLN A 359 7.59 -18.90 -15.07
C GLN A 359 8.43 -19.76 -14.13
N LYS A 360 9.29 -19.11 -13.35
CA LYS A 360 10.18 -19.79 -12.38
C LYS A 360 9.42 -20.66 -11.39
N ARG A 361 8.30 -20.19 -10.84
CA ARG A 361 7.49 -20.95 -9.89
C ARG A 361 6.81 -22.16 -10.50
N VAL A 362 6.43 -22.09 -11.78
CA VAL A 362 5.88 -23.23 -12.50
C VAL A 362 6.99 -24.20 -12.94
N ASP A 363 8.08 -23.72 -13.51
CA ASP A 363 9.20 -24.54 -14.00
C ASP A 363 9.92 -25.30 -12.86
N SER A 364 9.92 -24.73 -11.64
CA SER A 364 10.46 -25.40 -10.45
C SER A 364 9.58 -26.53 -9.92
N GLY A 365 8.35 -26.66 -10.42
CA GLY A 365 7.35 -27.62 -9.91
C GLY A 365 6.68 -27.19 -8.60
N GLU A 366 6.94 -25.97 -8.10
CA GLU A 366 6.24 -25.41 -6.94
C GLU A 366 4.76 -25.19 -7.26
N MET A 367 4.48 -24.73 -8.48
CA MET A 367 3.16 -24.46 -9.02
C MET A 367 2.96 -25.19 -10.35
N VAL A 368 1.71 -25.37 -10.75
CA VAL A 368 1.38 -26.05 -12.02
C VAL A 368 1.00 -25.06 -13.11
N ALA A 369 0.35 -23.97 -12.76
CA ALA A 369 0.01 -22.90 -13.70
C ALA A 369 0.09 -21.53 -13.05
N ALA A 370 0.34 -20.50 -13.85
CA ALA A 370 0.38 -19.11 -13.45
C ALA A 370 -0.49 -18.25 -14.35
N PHE A 371 -1.05 -17.17 -13.77
CA PHE A 371 -1.92 -16.22 -14.47
C PHE A 371 -1.41 -14.81 -14.27
N ALA A 372 -1.06 -14.14 -15.37
CA ALA A 372 -0.75 -12.72 -15.43
C ALA A 372 -2.03 -11.94 -15.73
N LEU A 373 -2.29 -10.89 -14.93
CA LEU A 373 -3.46 -10.04 -15.08
C LEU A 373 -3.06 -8.67 -15.61
N TYR A 374 -4.00 -8.00 -16.27
CA TYR A 374 -3.89 -6.57 -16.52
C TYR A 374 -4.18 -5.81 -15.22
N PRO A 375 -3.40 -4.77 -14.85
CA PRO A 375 -3.61 -4.05 -13.60
C PRO A 375 -4.94 -3.32 -13.60
N VAL A 376 -5.59 -3.24 -12.44
CA VAL A 376 -6.77 -2.38 -12.26
C VAL A 376 -6.37 -0.91 -12.39
N THR A 377 -7.29 -0.10 -12.86
CA THR A 377 -7.08 1.35 -13.01
C THR A 377 -7.49 2.11 -11.76
N MET A 378 -6.92 3.30 -11.54
CA MET A 378 -7.39 4.19 -10.47
C MET A 378 -8.87 4.49 -10.59
N ARG A 379 -9.40 4.64 -11.82
CA ARG A 379 -10.83 4.87 -12.04
C ARG A 379 -11.69 3.73 -11.51
N GLN A 380 -11.33 2.48 -11.76
CA GLN A 380 -12.06 1.32 -11.22
C GLN A 380 -12.02 1.30 -9.69
N ILE A 381 -10.89 1.62 -9.08
CA ILE A 381 -10.76 1.69 -7.60
C ILE A 381 -11.70 2.75 -7.02
N ILE A 382 -11.72 3.93 -7.63
CA ILE A 382 -12.56 5.05 -7.21
C ILE A 382 -14.05 4.70 -7.37
N ASP A 383 -14.46 4.20 -8.53
CA ASP A 383 -15.86 3.84 -8.80
C ASP A 383 -16.38 2.79 -7.82
N ILE A 384 -15.55 1.79 -7.48
CA ILE A 384 -15.90 0.77 -6.49
C ILE A 384 -16.01 1.35 -5.08
N ALA A 385 -15.03 2.16 -4.68
CA ALA A 385 -15.03 2.79 -3.36
C ALA A 385 -16.19 3.79 -3.21
N ASP A 386 -16.57 4.49 -4.27
CA ASP A 386 -17.69 5.44 -4.32
C ASP A 386 -19.05 4.75 -4.12
N THR A 387 -19.18 3.54 -4.64
CA THR A 387 -20.41 2.73 -4.47
C THR A 387 -20.47 2.00 -3.12
N GLY A 388 -19.43 2.12 -2.27
CA GLY A 388 -19.32 1.41 -1.00
C GLY A 388 -19.06 -0.10 -1.16
N ASN A 389 -18.72 -0.54 -2.35
CA ASN A 389 -18.35 -1.91 -2.62
C ASN A 389 -16.90 -2.21 -2.19
N ILE A 390 -16.61 -3.50 -2.04
CA ILE A 390 -15.29 -4.00 -1.66
C ILE A 390 -14.73 -4.86 -2.78
N MET A 391 -13.48 -4.63 -3.13
CA MET A 391 -12.76 -5.44 -4.11
C MET A 391 -12.44 -6.83 -3.55
N PRO A 392 -12.33 -7.85 -4.41
CA PRO A 392 -11.72 -9.12 -4.05
C PRO A 392 -10.31 -8.92 -3.44
N PRO A 393 -9.84 -9.83 -2.60
CA PRO A 393 -8.52 -9.70 -1.97
C PRO A 393 -7.41 -9.70 -3.02
N LYS A 394 -6.33 -8.97 -2.73
CA LYS A 394 -5.14 -8.94 -3.59
C LYS A 394 -5.44 -8.46 -5.03
N THR A 395 -6.27 -7.43 -5.15
CA THR A 395 -6.64 -6.80 -6.43
C THR A 395 -5.71 -5.66 -6.81
N THR A 396 -5.28 -4.88 -5.83
CA THR A 396 -4.46 -3.68 -6.02
C THR A 396 -3.03 -3.87 -5.51
N TRP A 397 -2.07 -3.34 -6.26
CA TRP A 397 -0.68 -3.24 -5.83
C TRP A 397 -0.13 -1.90 -6.30
N PHE A 398 0.10 -0.99 -5.35
CA PHE A 398 0.69 0.33 -5.61
C PHE A 398 2.20 0.29 -5.45
N GLU A 399 2.92 0.83 -6.42
CA GLU A 399 4.36 1.04 -6.38
C GLU A 399 4.73 2.49 -6.79
N PRO A 400 5.84 3.03 -6.23
CA PRO A 400 6.67 2.51 -5.14
C PRO A 400 5.93 2.49 -3.79
N LYS A 401 6.29 1.55 -2.91
CA LYS A 401 5.81 1.56 -1.52
C LYS A 401 6.40 2.75 -0.78
N LEU A 402 5.58 3.41 0.06
CA LEU A 402 6.06 4.49 0.93
C LEU A 402 7.18 3.99 1.84
N ARG A 403 8.25 4.77 1.98
CA ARG A 403 9.22 4.54 3.06
C ARG A 403 8.65 5.01 4.38
N SER A 404 8.84 4.21 5.40
CA SER A 404 8.56 4.59 6.78
C SER A 404 9.69 5.46 7.33
N CYS A 405 9.36 6.41 8.20
CA CYS A 405 10.28 7.31 8.88
C CYS A 405 10.96 8.44 8.07
N LEU A 406 10.40 8.88 6.96
CA LEU A 406 10.78 10.21 6.47
C LEU A 406 10.20 11.31 7.36
N VAL A 407 9.07 11.05 7.99
CA VAL A 407 8.46 11.84 9.06
C VAL A 407 7.49 10.97 9.86
N ILE A 408 7.32 11.26 11.13
CA ILE A 408 6.44 10.59 12.09
C ILE A 408 5.50 11.64 12.68
N HIS A 409 4.25 11.27 12.93
CA HIS A 409 3.25 12.13 13.58
C HIS A 409 2.99 11.64 15.00
N LYS A 410 3.30 12.46 16.01
CA LYS A 410 2.98 12.19 17.42
C LYS A 410 1.52 12.53 17.72
N LEU A 411 0.91 11.80 18.65
CA LEU A 411 -0.50 11.96 19.00
C LEU A 411 -0.70 12.83 20.25
N SER A 412 0.39 13.24 20.90
CA SER A 412 0.40 14.14 22.06
C SER A 412 1.59 15.09 22.01
#